data_7722ee4d83b26a5c7d758428749db79e
#
_entry.id   7722ee4d83b26a5c7d758428749db79e
#
_cell.length_a   1.000
_cell.length_b   1.000
_cell.length_c   1.000
_cell.angle_alpha   90.00
_cell.angle_beta   90.00
_cell.angle_gamma   90.00
#
_symmetry.space_group_name_H-M   'P 1'
#
loop_
_entity.id
_entity.type
_entity.pdbx_description
1 polymer ?
#
loop_
_entity_poly.entity_id
_entity_poly.type
_entity_poly.pdbx_seq_one_letter_code
_entity_poly.pdbx_strand_id
1 'polypeptide(L)'
;MTIEELPDIVYHGTISIHKDSLISGIDITKGYHSTDFGQGFYTTSNYEQAKALSIDKTNIYNARHLKSADADPMIIKYSLDKAILKKYRGLIFDYPNEKWKEFIYNNRVGGDFLISEYYNKNGKFHYVYGCVADSKIIDMTKEIRKNIIDYGEYFDRLKPLKKNEYNQLSFHSNEIVKALNVISIEFLEGKVLLV
;
A
#
# COMPACT_ATOMS: atom_id res chain seq x y z
N MET A 1 15.27 -3.98 11.26
CA MET A 1 15.39 -4.13 9.78
C MET A 1 16.06 -2.90 9.19
N THR A 2 16.99 -3.11 8.28
CA THR A 2 17.70 -2.06 7.54
C THR A 2 17.22 -2.02 6.08
N ILE A 3 17.69 -1.05 5.28
CA ILE A 3 17.34 -0.99 3.83
C ILE A 3 17.85 -2.24 3.11
N GLU A 4 18.98 -2.80 3.51
CA GLU A 4 19.56 -4.02 2.93
C GLU A 4 18.67 -5.25 3.11
N GLU A 5 17.93 -5.30 4.21
CA GLU A 5 17.01 -6.40 4.56
C GLU A 5 15.62 -6.23 3.92
N LEU A 6 15.33 -5.09 3.28
CA LEU A 6 14.11 -4.95 2.49
C LEU A 6 14.11 -5.97 1.34
N PRO A 7 12.92 -6.42 0.87
CA PRO A 7 12.82 -7.38 -0.23
C PRO A 7 13.45 -6.85 -1.52
N ASP A 8 14.13 -7.71 -2.28
CA ASP A 8 14.66 -7.35 -3.61
C ASP A 8 13.57 -7.35 -4.68
N ILE A 9 12.50 -8.11 -4.45
CA ILE A 9 11.35 -8.25 -5.34
C ILE A 9 10.10 -7.83 -4.60
N VAL A 10 9.29 -7.01 -5.27
CA VAL A 10 7.98 -6.59 -4.78
C VAL A 10 6.92 -6.70 -5.87
N TYR A 11 5.66 -6.84 -5.45
CA TYR A 11 4.51 -7.06 -6.32
C TYR A 11 3.46 -5.98 -6.10
N HIS A 12 2.80 -5.57 -7.18
CA HIS A 12 1.63 -4.71 -7.13
C HIS A 12 0.43 -5.41 -7.75
N GLY A 13 -0.56 -5.75 -6.92
CA GLY A 13 -1.83 -6.33 -7.38
C GLY A 13 -2.80 -5.24 -7.82
N THR A 14 -3.28 -5.33 -9.07
CA THR A 14 -4.18 -4.35 -9.69
C THR A 14 -5.06 -5.00 -10.77
N ILE A 15 -5.66 -4.21 -11.65
CA ILE A 15 -6.52 -4.66 -12.74
C ILE A 15 -5.95 -4.23 -14.09
N SER A 16 -6.28 -4.97 -15.15
CA SER A 16 -5.71 -4.83 -16.49
C SER A 16 -5.86 -3.44 -17.11
N ILE A 17 -6.92 -2.70 -16.76
CA ILE A 17 -7.16 -1.33 -17.28
C ILE A 17 -6.08 -0.32 -16.86
N HIS A 18 -5.31 -0.61 -15.81
CA HIS A 18 -4.23 0.28 -15.33
C HIS A 18 -2.87 -0.04 -15.95
N LYS A 19 -2.78 -1.08 -16.80
CA LYS A 19 -1.52 -1.56 -17.38
C LYS A 19 -0.71 -0.45 -18.03
N ASP A 20 -1.29 0.21 -19.04
CA ASP A 20 -0.56 1.19 -19.85
C ASP A 20 -0.13 2.40 -19.04
N SER A 21 -0.96 2.85 -18.11
CA SER A 21 -0.60 3.96 -17.22
C SER A 21 0.54 3.60 -16.27
N LEU A 22 0.61 2.36 -15.76
CA LEU A 22 1.67 1.91 -14.85
C LEU A 22 2.98 1.61 -15.57
N ILE A 23 2.93 1.17 -16.83
CA ILE A 23 4.12 0.98 -17.67
C ILE A 23 4.71 2.33 -18.09
N SER A 24 3.87 3.30 -18.43
CA SER A 24 4.32 4.65 -18.83
C SER A 24 4.88 5.47 -17.67
N GLY A 25 4.56 5.12 -16.44
CA GLY A 25 5.06 5.74 -15.22
C GLY A 25 4.08 5.68 -14.06
N ILE A 26 4.61 5.50 -12.86
CA ILE A 26 3.81 5.47 -11.64
C ILE A 26 3.49 6.90 -11.21
N ASP A 27 2.21 7.24 -11.16
CA ASP A 27 1.71 8.50 -10.64
C ASP A 27 1.15 8.29 -9.22
N ILE A 28 1.89 8.71 -8.20
CA ILE A 28 1.52 8.54 -6.79
C ILE A 28 0.23 9.30 -6.41
N THR A 29 -0.13 10.34 -7.16
CA THR A 29 -1.32 11.16 -6.87
C THR A 29 -2.63 10.41 -7.13
N LYS A 30 -2.58 9.32 -7.90
CA LYS A 30 -3.73 8.42 -8.13
C LYS A 30 -4.01 7.48 -6.96
N GLY A 31 -3.11 7.41 -5.97
CA GLY A 31 -3.32 6.63 -4.74
C GLY A 31 -4.38 7.25 -3.83
N TYR A 32 -5.06 6.42 -3.03
CA TYR A 32 -6.03 6.89 -2.04
C TYR A 32 -5.33 7.63 -0.89
N HIS A 33 -5.95 8.71 -0.39
CA HIS A 33 -5.40 9.51 0.70
C HIS A 33 -5.45 8.81 2.07
N SER A 34 -6.55 8.11 2.38
CA SER A 34 -6.77 7.44 3.67
C SER A 34 -6.30 5.99 3.65
N THR A 35 -4.99 5.78 3.52
CA THR A 35 -4.33 4.47 3.58
C THR A 35 -3.43 4.38 4.80
N ASP A 36 -2.89 3.19 5.12
CA ASP A 36 -2.10 2.95 6.33
C ASP A 36 -0.91 3.90 6.45
N PHE A 37 -0.24 4.18 5.35
CA PHE A 37 0.98 4.99 5.32
C PHE A 37 0.84 6.31 4.54
N GLY A 38 -0.40 6.71 4.21
CA GLY A 38 -0.71 7.92 3.45
C GLY A 38 -0.78 7.69 1.95
N GLN A 39 -1.08 8.74 1.19
CA GLN A 39 -1.20 8.66 -0.26
C GLN A 39 0.10 8.22 -0.92
N GLY A 40 0.05 7.22 -1.79
CA GLY A 40 1.23 6.68 -2.47
C GLY A 40 0.95 5.45 -3.32
N PHE A 41 2.01 4.90 -3.90
CA PHE A 41 2.00 3.65 -4.63
C PHE A 41 2.41 2.51 -3.70
N TYR A 42 1.61 1.46 -3.60
CA TYR A 42 1.76 0.37 -2.63
C TYR A 42 2.16 -0.94 -3.29
N THR A 43 3.16 -1.59 -2.74
CA THR A 43 3.63 -2.92 -3.15
C THR A 43 3.72 -3.84 -1.92
N THR A 44 3.90 -5.14 -2.17
CA THR A 44 4.16 -6.15 -1.13
C THR A 44 5.24 -7.13 -1.60
N SER A 45 5.99 -7.74 -0.69
CA SER A 45 6.85 -8.86 -1.04
C SER A 45 6.12 -10.20 -1.14
N ASN A 46 4.87 -10.25 -0.70
CA ASN A 46 4.04 -11.45 -0.70
C ASN A 46 3.21 -11.52 -1.99
N TYR A 47 3.56 -12.47 -2.87
CA TYR A 47 2.85 -12.69 -4.14
C TYR A 47 1.37 -13.03 -3.94
N GLU A 48 1.03 -13.90 -2.99
CA GLU A 48 -0.36 -14.31 -2.73
C GLU A 48 -1.21 -13.14 -2.21
N GLN A 49 -0.60 -12.23 -1.46
CA GLN A 49 -1.26 -10.98 -1.05
C GLN A 49 -1.58 -10.09 -2.26
N ALA A 50 -0.62 -9.90 -3.17
CA ALA A 50 -0.82 -9.12 -4.40
C ALA A 50 -1.89 -9.78 -5.30
N LYS A 51 -1.87 -11.10 -5.41
CA LYS A 51 -2.85 -11.90 -6.16
C LYS A 51 -4.26 -11.73 -5.60
N ALA A 52 -4.43 -11.93 -4.29
CA ALA A 52 -5.73 -11.75 -3.65
C ALA A 52 -6.28 -10.33 -3.87
N LEU A 53 -5.42 -9.31 -3.71
CA LEU A 53 -5.81 -7.92 -3.91
C LEU A 53 -6.21 -7.62 -5.36
N SER A 54 -5.53 -8.22 -6.36
CA SER A 54 -5.89 -8.03 -7.77
C SER A 54 -7.24 -8.64 -8.10
N ILE A 55 -7.54 -9.83 -7.57
CA ILE A 55 -8.84 -10.50 -7.73
C ILE A 55 -9.96 -9.66 -7.09
N ASP A 56 -9.77 -9.20 -5.85
CA ASP A 56 -10.76 -8.38 -5.16
C ASP A 56 -11.06 -7.08 -5.90
N LYS A 57 -10.01 -6.39 -6.37
CA LYS A 57 -10.16 -5.16 -7.18
C LYS A 57 -10.91 -5.43 -8.49
N THR A 58 -10.62 -6.54 -9.17
CA THR A 58 -11.28 -6.96 -10.41
C THR A 58 -12.76 -7.22 -10.17
N ASN A 59 -13.10 -7.99 -9.14
CA ASN A 59 -14.49 -8.30 -8.78
C ASN A 59 -15.29 -7.01 -8.48
N ILE A 60 -14.69 -6.08 -7.70
CA ILE A 60 -15.33 -4.79 -7.38
C ILE A 60 -15.50 -3.94 -8.65
N TYR A 61 -14.49 -3.90 -9.51
CA TYR A 61 -14.55 -3.10 -10.74
C TYR A 61 -15.63 -3.65 -11.69
N ASN A 62 -15.60 -4.94 -12.00
CA ASN A 62 -16.54 -5.57 -12.93
C ASN A 62 -17.98 -5.50 -12.43
N ALA A 63 -18.19 -5.66 -11.11
CA ALA A 63 -19.53 -5.50 -10.50
C ALA A 63 -20.11 -4.06 -10.66
N ARG A 64 -19.24 -3.05 -10.75
CA ARG A 64 -19.66 -1.64 -10.92
C ARG A 64 -19.80 -1.22 -12.39
N HIS A 65 -19.21 -1.95 -13.31
CA HIS A 65 -19.06 -1.58 -14.73
C HIS A 65 -19.65 -2.63 -15.68
N LEU A 66 -20.81 -3.17 -15.37
CA LEU A 66 -21.52 -4.29 -16.08
C LEU A 66 -21.71 -4.07 -17.59
N LYS A 67 -21.50 -2.86 -18.14
CA LYS A 67 -21.69 -2.51 -19.55
C LYS A 67 -20.38 -2.23 -20.29
N SER A 68 -19.25 -2.23 -19.60
CA SER A 68 -17.91 -2.03 -20.19
C SER A 68 -17.18 -3.36 -20.34
N ALA A 69 -16.06 -3.35 -21.07
CA ALA A 69 -15.20 -4.51 -21.15
C ALA A 69 -14.73 -4.92 -19.76
N ASP A 70 -14.76 -6.21 -19.45
CA ASP A 70 -14.32 -6.75 -18.18
C ASP A 70 -12.82 -6.48 -17.98
N ALA A 71 -12.45 -6.15 -16.75
CA ALA A 71 -11.08 -6.07 -16.33
C ALA A 71 -10.59 -7.44 -15.87
N ASP A 72 -9.30 -7.74 -16.11
CA ASP A 72 -8.64 -8.95 -15.62
C ASP A 72 -7.79 -8.64 -14.38
N PRO A 73 -7.64 -9.59 -13.45
CA PRO A 73 -6.69 -9.46 -12.36
C PRO A 73 -5.27 -9.43 -12.91
N MET A 74 -4.48 -8.45 -12.48
CA MET A 74 -3.12 -8.23 -12.96
C MET A 74 -2.15 -8.01 -11.80
N ILE A 75 -0.97 -8.64 -11.90
CA ILE A 75 0.14 -8.47 -10.97
C ILE A 75 1.33 -7.91 -11.73
N ILE A 76 1.93 -6.84 -11.22
CA ILE A 76 3.19 -6.34 -11.73
C ILE A 76 4.28 -6.69 -10.74
N LYS A 77 5.33 -7.35 -11.23
CA LYS A 77 6.53 -7.70 -10.48
C LYS A 77 7.61 -6.67 -10.74
N TYR A 78 8.19 -6.15 -9.67
CA TYR A 78 9.28 -5.18 -9.72
C TYR A 78 10.53 -5.70 -9.02
N SER A 79 11.71 -5.33 -9.52
CA SER A 79 12.93 -5.32 -8.71
C SER A 79 13.06 -3.97 -8.01
N LEU A 80 13.60 -4.00 -6.78
CA LEU A 80 13.77 -2.82 -5.94
C LEU A 80 15.24 -2.38 -5.93
N ASP A 81 15.52 -1.19 -6.46
CA ASP A 81 16.85 -0.57 -6.38
C ASP A 81 17.06 0.09 -5.01
N LYS A 82 17.72 -0.63 -4.12
CA LYS A 82 18.05 -0.16 -2.78
C LYS A 82 19.05 1.01 -2.76
N ALA A 83 19.87 1.15 -3.81
CA ALA A 83 20.79 2.29 -3.91
C ALA A 83 20.04 3.61 -4.13
N ILE A 84 18.91 3.57 -4.81
CA ILE A 84 18.00 4.72 -4.90
C ILE A 84 17.35 4.99 -3.55
N LEU A 85 16.82 3.96 -2.85
CA LEU A 85 16.18 4.13 -1.54
C LEU A 85 17.09 4.84 -0.52
N LYS A 86 18.38 4.49 -0.51
CA LYS A 86 19.38 5.09 0.40
C LYS A 86 19.55 6.61 0.26
N LYS A 87 19.15 7.19 -0.85
CA LYS A 87 19.23 8.64 -1.10
C LYS A 87 18.06 9.41 -0.50
N TYR A 88 17.04 8.73 0.00
CA TYR A 88 15.79 9.33 0.43
C TYR A 88 15.44 8.94 1.86
N ARG A 89 14.68 9.78 2.53
CA ARG A 89 14.20 9.52 3.87
C ARG A 89 13.10 8.47 3.84
N GLY A 90 13.34 7.31 4.43
CA GLY A 90 12.38 6.24 4.61
C GLY A 90 11.99 6.01 6.06
N LEU A 91 10.96 5.22 6.25
CA LEU A 91 10.51 4.72 7.55
C LEU A 91 10.28 3.22 7.45
N ILE A 92 10.85 2.45 8.40
CA ILE A 92 10.73 1.00 8.43
C ILE A 92 10.16 0.59 9.79
N PHE A 93 9.05 -0.11 9.78
CA PHE A 93 8.44 -0.76 10.93
C PHE A 93 8.74 -2.26 10.86
N ASP A 94 9.64 -2.73 11.70
CA ASP A 94 10.02 -4.16 11.77
C ASP A 94 8.87 -5.02 12.29
N TYR A 95 8.03 -4.43 13.14
CA TYR A 95 6.89 -5.08 13.76
C TYR A 95 5.81 -4.04 14.13
N PRO A 96 4.56 -4.46 14.35
CA PRO A 96 3.44 -3.58 14.66
C PRO A 96 3.49 -3.10 16.11
N ASN A 97 4.36 -2.14 16.39
CA ASN A 97 4.49 -1.48 17.70
C ASN A 97 3.57 -0.25 17.81
N GLU A 98 3.62 0.44 18.94
CA GLU A 98 2.82 1.63 19.21
C GLU A 98 3.08 2.76 18.17
N LYS A 99 4.33 2.93 17.70
CA LYS A 99 4.67 3.90 16.64
C LYS A 99 4.04 3.55 15.30
N TRP A 100 3.96 2.25 14.97
CA TRP A 100 3.24 1.79 13.78
C TRP A 100 1.74 2.07 13.88
N LYS A 101 1.12 1.82 15.04
CA LYS A 101 -0.29 2.13 15.29
C LYS A 101 -0.57 3.63 15.18
N GLU A 102 0.25 4.44 15.82
CA GLU A 102 0.15 5.91 15.79
C GLU A 102 0.26 6.44 14.36
N PHE A 103 1.23 5.95 13.59
CA PHE A 103 1.43 6.35 12.21
C PHE A 103 0.21 6.01 11.33
N ILE A 104 -0.34 4.81 11.48
CA ILE A 104 -1.55 4.40 10.77
C ILE A 104 -2.74 5.24 11.17
N TYR A 105 -2.95 5.44 12.47
CA TYR A 105 -4.04 6.27 12.98
C TYR A 105 -4.01 7.66 12.36
N ASN A 106 -2.88 8.35 12.46
CA ASN A 106 -2.74 9.70 11.93
C ASN A 106 -2.94 9.78 10.42
N ASN A 107 -2.45 8.82 9.64
CA ASN A 107 -2.65 8.79 8.18
C ASN A 107 -4.09 8.49 7.78
N ARG A 108 -4.76 7.58 8.49
CA ARG A 108 -6.13 7.17 8.14
C ARG A 108 -7.20 8.10 8.69
N VAL A 109 -7.07 8.52 9.92
CA VAL A 109 -8.06 9.37 10.58
C VAL A 109 -7.85 10.83 10.18
N GLY A 110 -6.70 11.37 10.42
CA GLY A 110 -6.31 12.72 10.00
C GLY A 110 -7.17 13.86 10.54
N GLY A 111 -6.98 15.06 9.99
CA GLY A 111 -7.78 16.25 10.35
C GLY A 111 -7.66 16.62 11.83
N ASP A 112 -8.79 16.98 12.43
CA ASP A 112 -8.87 17.39 13.84
C ASP A 112 -8.64 16.26 14.86
N PHE A 113 -8.57 15.02 14.38
CA PHE A 113 -8.32 13.82 15.19
C PHE A 113 -6.84 13.44 15.30
N LEU A 114 -5.93 14.22 14.71
CA LEU A 114 -4.49 13.97 14.82
C LEU A 114 -4.04 14.03 16.29
N ILE A 115 -3.30 13.00 16.70
CA ILE A 115 -2.71 12.93 18.05
C ILE A 115 -1.25 13.39 18.07
N SER A 116 -0.62 13.46 16.89
CA SER A 116 0.76 13.93 16.74
C SER A 116 1.08 14.30 15.29
N GLU A 117 2.27 14.87 15.08
CA GLU A 117 2.85 15.14 13.75
C GLU A 117 3.51 13.88 13.12
N TYR A 118 3.30 12.68 13.68
CA TYR A 118 3.89 11.44 13.20
C TYR A 118 3.01 10.77 12.15
N TYR A 119 3.04 11.31 10.93
CA TYR A 119 2.30 10.84 9.77
C TYR A 119 3.02 11.23 8.47
N ASN A 120 2.53 10.74 7.34
CA ASN A 120 3.18 10.95 6.03
C ASN A 120 2.51 12.03 5.16
N LYS A 121 2.07 13.10 5.78
CA LYS A 121 1.56 14.27 5.05
C LYS A 121 2.73 14.98 4.35
N ASN A 122 2.47 15.48 3.15
CA ASN A 122 3.44 16.20 2.32
C ASN A 122 4.73 15.41 2.01
N GLY A 123 4.67 14.07 2.00
CA GLY A 123 5.81 13.25 1.64
C GLY A 123 6.97 13.32 2.64
N LYS A 124 6.69 13.45 3.93
CA LYS A 124 7.71 13.47 5.01
C LYS A 124 8.65 12.27 4.94
N PHE A 125 8.13 11.11 4.56
CA PHE A 125 8.89 9.91 4.25
C PHE A 125 8.62 9.54 2.79
N HIS A 126 9.66 9.39 2.00
CA HIS A 126 9.54 9.04 0.58
C HIS A 126 9.11 7.59 0.39
N TYR A 127 9.44 6.71 1.32
CA TYR A 127 8.95 5.33 1.36
C TYR A 127 8.70 4.88 2.80
N VAL A 128 7.75 3.97 2.96
CA VAL A 128 7.42 3.37 4.26
C VAL A 128 7.23 1.86 4.08
N TYR A 129 7.88 1.06 4.93
CA TYR A 129 7.72 -0.38 5.00
C TYR A 129 7.10 -0.80 6.33
N GLY A 130 6.23 -1.80 6.32
CA GLY A 130 5.67 -2.38 7.55
C GLY A 130 4.54 -3.38 7.28
N CYS A 131 3.93 -3.84 8.35
CA CYS A 131 2.76 -4.73 8.28
C CYS A 131 1.54 -4.00 7.71
N VAL A 132 0.63 -4.76 7.10
CA VAL A 132 -0.70 -4.28 6.69
C VAL A 132 -1.62 -4.30 7.91
N ALA A 133 -2.42 -3.28 8.10
CA ALA A 133 -3.47 -3.28 9.12
C ALA A 133 -4.63 -4.19 8.75
N ASP A 134 -5.29 -4.79 9.74
CA ASP A 134 -6.51 -5.59 9.56
C ASP A 134 -7.60 -4.76 8.86
N SER A 135 -8.42 -5.43 8.04
CA SER A 135 -9.51 -4.81 7.26
C SER A 135 -10.55 -4.06 8.13
N LYS A 136 -10.68 -4.40 9.39
CA LYS A 136 -11.54 -3.69 10.38
C LYS A 136 -11.16 -2.23 10.55
N ILE A 137 -9.94 -1.85 10.17
CA ILE A 137 -9.45 -0.46 10.27
C ILE A 137 -10.33 0.53 9.49
N ILE A 138 -10.98 0.09 8.40
CA ILE A 138 -11.87 0.94 7.60
C ILE A 138 -13.08 1.38 8.43
N ASP A 139 -13.70 0.44 9.15
CA ASP A 139 -14.87 0.73 9.98
C ASP A 139 -14.46 1.47 11.25
N MET A 140 -13.36 1.09 11.89
CA MET A 140 -12.79 1.81 13.03
C MET A 140 -12.50 3.28 12.68
N THR A 141 -11.98 3.55 11.47
CA THR A 141 -11.74 4.92 11.00
C THR A 141 -13.04 5.72 10.85
N LYS A 142 -14.15 5.09 10.47
CA LYS A 142 -15.46 5.73 10.43
C LYS A 142 -16.03 5.95 11.83
N GLU A 143 -15.86 4.97 12.72
CA GLU A 143 -16.34 5.01 14.11
C GLU A 143 -15.69 6.13 14.91
N ILE A 144 -14.35 6.28 14.82
CA ILE A 144 -13.63 7.37 15.50
C ILE A 144 -14.07 8.75 14.99
N ARG A 145 -14.21 8.93 13.68
CA ARG A 145 -14.68 10.20 13.07
C ARG A 145 -16.11 10.58 13.45
N LYS A 146 -16.90 9.61 13.87
CA LYS A 146 -18.26 9.81 14.39
C LYS A 146 -18.32 9.90 15.92
N ASN A 147 -17.17 9.87 16.60
CA ASN A 147 -17.06 9.81 18.05
C ASN A 147 -17.83 8.61 18.69
N ILE A 148 -17.88 7.48 17.96
CA ILE A 148 -18.47 6.22 18.45
C ILE A 148 -17.47 5.47 19.32
N ILE A 149 -16.18 5.49 18.95
CA ILE A 149 -15.06 4.97 19.75
C ILE A 149 -14.08 6.09 20.04
N ASP A 150 -13.29 5.94 21.08
CA ASP A 150 -12.18 6.85 21.39
C ASP A 150 -10.83 6.33 20.84
N TYR A 151 -9.78 7.13 21.06
CA TYR A 151 -8.42 6.81 20.64
C TYR A 151 -7.89 5.52 21.30
N GLY A 152 -8.17 5.33 22.60
CA GLY A 152 -7.72 4.14 23.33
C GLY A 152 -8.31 2.86 22.74
N GLU A 153 -9.61 2.85 22.52
CA GLU A 153 -10.32 1.72 21.91
C GLU A 153 -9.83 1.46 20.45
N TYR A 154 -9.57 2.52 19.67
CA TYR A 154 -9.01 2.37 18.33
C TYR A 154 -7.65 1.65 18.38
N PHE A 155 -6.76 2.07 19.29
CA PHE A 155 -5.43 1.48 19.46
C PHE A 155 -5.47 0.03 19.94
N ASP A 156 -6.37 -0.31 20.84
CA ASP A 156 -6.53 -1.69 21.35
C ASP A 156 -7.04 -2.64 20.26
N ARG A 157 -7.91 -2.12 19.39
CA ARG A 157 -8.50 -2.88 18.28
C ARG A 157 -7.58 -2.97 17.05
N LEU A 158 -6.63 -2.03 16.87
CA LEU A 158 -5.73 -2.00 15.72
C LEU A 158 -4.71 -3.13 15.78
N LYS A 159 -4.80 -4.04 14.84
CA LYS A 159 -3.94 -5.23 14.74
C LYS A 159 -3.42 -5.40 13.31
N PRO A 160 -2.26 -6.08 13.14
CA PRO A 160 -1.78 -6.43 11.81
C PRO A 160 -2.67 -7.54 11.20
N LEU A 161 -2.81 -7.48 9.88
CA LEU A 161 -3.48 -8.52 9.10
C LEU A 161 -2.65 -9.81 9.13
N LYS A 162 -3.31 -10.95 9.32
CA LYS A 162 -2.69 -12.29 9.33
C LYS A 162 -1.40 -12.37 10.16
N LYS A 163 -1.41 -11.82 11.37
CA LYS A 163 -0.30 -11.92 12.33
C LYS A 163 1.07 -11.57 11.71
N ASN A 164 1.16 -10.51 10.93
CA ASN A 164 2.37 -10.01 10.25
C ASN A 164 2.82 -10.78 9.01
N GLU A 165 2.08 -11.78 8.52
CA GLU A 165 2.41 -12.47 7.27
C GLU A 165 2.31 -11.54 6.05
N TYR A 166 1.46 -10.51 6.14
CA TYR A 166 1.26 -9.51 5.10
C TYR A 166 2.04 -8.25 5.40
N ASN A 167 2.74 -7.77 4.38
CA ASN A 167 3.53 -6.55 4.47
C ASN A 167 3.18 -5.58 3.32
N GLN A 168 3.63 -4.37 3.47
CA GLN A 168 3.52 -3.35 2.43
C GLN A 168 4.77 -2.47 2.41
N LEU A 169 5.24 -2.16 1.21
CA LEU A 169 6.22 -1.12 0.93
C LEU A 169 5.54 -0.07 0.07
N SER A 170 5.42 1.13 0.58
CA SER A 170 4.74 2.25 -0.07
C SER A 170 5.71 3.34 -0.47
N PHE A 171 5.43 3.99 -1.59
CA PHE A 171 6.25 5.03 -2.21
C PHE A 171 5.42 6.31 -2.32
N HIS A 172 5.96 7.44 -1.86
CA HIS A 172 5.20 8.67 -1.62
C HIS A 172 5.74 9.89 -2.39
N SER A 173 6.66 9.70 -3.32
CA SER A 173 7.08 10.74 -4.26
C SER A 173 7.41 10.16 -5.63
N ASN A 174 7.34 11.00 -6.67
CA ASN A 174 7.64 10.57 -8.05
C ASN A 174 9.14 10.26 -8.25
N GLU A 175 10.02 10.77 -7.39
CA GLU A 175 11.44 10.47 -7.43
C GLU A 175 11.72 9.06 -6.92
N ILE A 176 11.05 8.64 -5.84
CA ILE A 176 11.34 7.35 -5.19
C ILE A 176 10.75 6.17 -5.97
N VAL A 177 9.67 6.35 -6.75
CA VAL A 177 9.13 5.26 -7.57
C VAL A 177 10.09 4.80 -8.67
N LYS A 178 11.12 5.61 -8.98
CA LYS A 178 12.23 5.22 -9.87
C LYS A 178 13.09 4.08 -9.30
N ALA A 179 12.94 3.76 -8.02
CA ALA A 179 13.55 2.56 -7.43
C ALA A 179 12.86 1.26 -7.87
N LEU A 180 11.69 1.34 -8.52
CA LEU A 180 10.94 0.20 -9.02
C LEU A 180 11.23 -0.02 -10.50
N ASN A 181 11.86 -1.15 -10.85
CA ASN A 181 12.08 -1.57 -12.23
C ASN A 181 11.13 -2.74 -12.55
N VAL A 182 10.29 -2.59 -13.56
CA VAL A 182 9.36 -3.65 -13.98
C VAL A 182 10.14 -4.85 -14.49
N ILE A 183 9.83 -6.04 -13.97
CA ILE A 183 10.39 -7.32 -14.42
C ILE A 183 9.38 -8.03 -15.32
N SER A 184 8.12 -8.13 -14.88
CA SER A 184 7.07 -8.83 -15.60
C SER A 184 5.69 -8.34 -15.19
N ILE A 185 4.73 -8.55 -16.06
CA ILE A 185 3.31 -8.33 -15.85
C ILE A 185 2.60 -9.66 -16.08
N GLU A 186 1.86 -10.10 -15.08
CA GLU A 186 1.10 -11.34 -15.10
C GLU A 186 -0.40 -11.03 -15.07
N PHE A 187 -1.14 -11.64 -15.98
CA PHE A 187 -2.60 -11.72 -15.94
C PHE A 187 -2.97 -13.09 -15.41
N LEU A 188 -3.83 -13.16 -14.39
CA LEU A 188 -4.11 -14.45 -13.72
C LEU A 188 -4.83 -15.47 -14.61
N GLU A 189 -5.27 -15.09 -15.80
CA GLU A 189 -5.78 -16.01 -16.82
C GLU A 189 -4.67 -16.61 -17.72
N GLY A 190 -3.41 -16.52 -17.31
CA GLY A 190 -2.33 -17.31 -17.89
C GLY A 190 -1.41 -16.58 -18.88
N LYS A 191 -1.52 -15.27 -19.08
CA LYS A 191 -0.58 -14.49 -19.88
C LYS A 191 0.46 -13.80 -19.01
N VAL A 192 1.74 -14.05 -19.26
CA VAL A 192 2.86 -13.33 -18.63
C VAL A 192 3.59 -12.53 -19.71
N LEU A 193 3.78 -11.24 -19.46
CA LEU A 193 4.63 -10.38 -20.30
C LEU A 193 5.93 -10.10 -19.54
N LEU A 194 7.06 -10.43 -20.16
CA LEU A 194 8.38 -9.98 -19.72
C LEU A 194 8.62 -8.58 -20.30
N VAL A 195 9.11 -7.67 -19.48
CA VAL A 195 9.36 -6.26 -19.84
C VAL A 195 10.83 -5.95 -19.77
#